data_1216934d6f134a493c05ebc72cbe660f
#
_entry.id   1216934d6f134a493c05ebc72cbe660f
#
_cell.length_a   1.000
_cell.length_b   1.000
_cell.length_c   1.000
_cell.angle_alpha   90.00
_cell.angle_beta   90.00
_cell.angle_gamma   90.00
#
_symmetry.space_group_name_H-M   'P 1'
#
loop_
_entity.id
_entity.type
_entity.pdbx_description
1 polymer ?
#
loop_
_entity_poly.entity_id
_entity_poly.type
_entity_poly.pdbx_seq_one_letter_code
_entity_poly.pdbx_strand_id
1 'polypeptide(L)'
;MLGSMKNTLVATDYPNLYRSKESEIFYARIDTGRKTVKKSLKTRVLTEALSRLAGFLAEQGRDELPVESVSWYLAVDMYVQRQEMRPHLKPAAVESIKFFSSRAKKLVARDIAAEAITEQMCRAWWKKDALSVSARTANGTLAVVKNIFSMLQEAGSIKSNPAAKLERMTLRSSNLNVPEKEDFRRIVEEVKKAPILRKWQKKGLYSEAADMIAFLAYSGLRIEEVRRLVWGDIGKESISVPDIKHATSRRTLYINASLAEVIESLRRERRGNSPDDPVFAIESPRKALTNACIRLGLPHVRIHDLRHFFATSCIEAGIDIPTVAKWLGHRDGGALAMKVYGHLRDEHSLSLIHI
;
A
#
# COMPACT_ATOMS: atom_id res chain seq x y z
N MET A 1 -44.47 -27.18 11.66
CA MET A 1 -43.76 -27.15 12.97
C MET A 1 -42.40 -26.54 12.72
N LEU A 2 -42.25 -25.24 12.94
CA LEU A 2 -40.96 -24.55 12.85
C LEU A 2 -40.26 -24.66 14.21
N GLY A 3 -39.28 -25.55 14.32
CA GLY A 3 -38.50 -25.73 15.52
C GLY A 3 -37.75 -24.44 15.86
N SER A 4 -37.99 -23.92 17.06
CA SER A 4 -37.22 -22.81 17.67
C SER A 4 -35.76 -23.22 17.76
N MET A 5 -34.90 -22.75 16.87
CA MET A 5 -33.47 -22.85 17.02
C MET A 5 -33.08 -22.13 18.31
N LYS A 6 -32.65 -22.90 19.30
CA LYS A 6 -32.08 -22.39 20.56
C LYS A 6 -30.75 -21.71 20.22
N ASN A 7 -30.78 -20.39 20.10
CA ASN A 7 -29.59 -19.57 19.87
C ASN A 7 -28.64 -19.72 21.07
N THR A 8 -27.59 -20.52 20.92
CA THR A 8 -26.61 -20.79 21.98
C THR A 8 -25.69 -19.60 22.12
N LEU A 9 -25.81 -18.85 23.22
CA LEU A 9 -24.96 -17.71 23.51
C LEU A 9 -23.73 -18.13 24.29
N VAL A 10 -22.58 -17.70 23.86
CA VAL A 10 -21.29 -17.86 24.54
C VAL A 10 -20.92 -16.51 25.15
N ALA A 11 -20.49 -16.52 26.41
CA ALA A 11 -19.94 -15.35 27.06
C ALA A 11 -18.69 -14.87 26.30
N THR A 12 -18.51 -13.58 26.20
CA THR A 12 -17.26 -12.96 25.72
C THR A 12 -16.42 -12.54 26.92
N ASP A 13 -15.20 -12.06 26.67
CA ASP A 13 -14.33 -11.48 27.71
C ASP A 13 -14.90 -10.15 28.26
N TYR A 14 -16.04 -9.68 27.75
CA TYR A 14 -16.70 -8.44 28.17
C TYR A 14 -17.95 -8.74 29.00
N PRO A 15 -18.08 -8.15 30.19
CA PRO A 15 -19.26 -8.36 31.02
C PRO A 15 -20.54 -7.92 30.30
N ASN A 16 -21.59 -8.70 30.50
CA ASN A 16 -22.92 -8.48 29.87
C ASN A 16 -22.95 -8.62 28.34
N LEU A 17 -21.84 -9.00 27.68
CA LEU A 17 -21.75 -9.23 26.23
C LEU A 17 -21.61 -10.70 25.90
N TYR A 18 -22.47 -11.19 25.03
CA TYR A 18 -22.50 -12.59 24.58
C TYR A 18 -22.50 -12.63 23.06
N ARG A 19 -21.94 -13.70 22.48
CA ARG A 19 -21.97 -13.94 21.03
C ARG A 19 -22.75 -15.22 20.73
N SER A 20 -23.61 -15.18 19.73
CA SER A 20 -24.29 -16.37 19.23
C SER A 20 -23.33 -17.25 18.45
N LYS A 21 -23.32 -18.59 18.75
CA LYS A 21 -22.53 -19.57 18.00
C LYS A 21 -23.01 -19.71 16.54
N GLU A 22 -24.30 -19.53 16.29
CA GLU A 22 -24.91 -19.80 14.99
C GLU A 22 -24.89 -18.56 14.06
N SER A 23 -25.27 -17.39 14.61
CA SER A 23 -25.40 -16.15 13.82
C SER A 23 -24.22 -15.20 13.92
N GLU A 24 -23.29 -15.48 14.86
CA GLU A 24 -22.15 -14.61 15.21
C GLU A 24 -22.56 -13.21 15.70
N ILE A 25 -23.86 -12.94 15.85
CA ILE A 25 -24.38 -11.66 16.33
C ILE A 25 -24.14 -11.53 17.83
N PHE A 26 -23.78 -10.33 18.28
CA PHE A 26 -23.63 -9.99 19.68
C PHE A 26 -24.97 -9.69 20.36
N TYR A 27 -25.07 -10.06 21.62
CA TYR A 27 -26.23 -9.86 22.49
C TYR A 27 -25.80 -9.26 23.83
N ALA A 28 -26.57 -8.28 24.30
CA ALA A 28 -26.47 -7.81 25.67
C ALA A 28 -27.34 -8.72 26.56
N ARG A 29 -26.81 -9.11 27.73
CA ARG A 29 -27.55 -9.87 28.76
C ARG A 29 -27.23 -9.29 30.12
N ILE A 30 -28.26 -8.77 30.78
CA ILE A 30 -28.16 -8.17 32.12
C ILE A 30 -29.00 -9.00 33.07
N ASP A 31 -28.43 -9.40 34.18
CA ASP A 31 -29.13 -10.02 35.28
C ASP A 31 -29.43 -8.97 36.37
N THR A 32 -30.71 -8.76 36.66
CA THR A 32 -31.17 -7.80 37.66
C THR A 32 -31.53 -8.46 39.01
N GLY A 33 -31.17 -9.77 39.19
CA GLY A 33 -31.50 -10.56 40.35
C GLY A 33 -32.97 -11.00 40.39
N ARG A 34 -33.88 -10.30 39.74
CA ARG A 34 -35.33 -10.64 39.59
C ARG A 34 -35.65 -11.10 38.18
N LYS A 35 -34.94 -10.62 37.18
CA LYS A 35 -35.17 -10.91 35.77
C LYS A 35 -33.92 -10.76 34.93
N THR A 36 -33.67 -11.68 34.00
CA THR A 36 -32.61 -11.53 32.99
C THR A 36 -33.17 -10.82 31.77
N VAL A 37 -32.58 -9.67 31.43
CA VAL A 37 -32.94 -8.91 30.22
C VAL A 37 -31.91 -9.24 29.14
N LYS A 38 -32.36 -9.66 27.96
CA LYS A 38 -31.56 -10.02 26.82
C LYS A 38 -31.97 -9.16 25.63
N LYS A 39 -31.00 -8.48 24.97
CA LYS A 39 -31.24 -7.64 23.79
C LYS A 39 -30.21 -7.99 22.71
N SER A 40 -30.68 -8.24 21.47
CA SER A 40 -29.78 -8.37 20.33
C SER A 40 -29.17 -7.00 19.99
N LEU A 41 -27.85 -6.97 19.83
CA LEU A 41 -27.14 -5.75 19.44
C LEU A 41 -27.06 -5.59 17.92
N LYS A 42 -27.66 -6.54 17.15
CA LYS A 42 -27.80 -6.51 15.70
C LYS A 42 -26.49 -6.19 14.96
N THR A 43 -25.36 -6.68 15.47
CA THR A 43 -24.04 -6.51 14.86
C THR A 43 -23.18 -7.73 15.12
N ARG A 44 -22.26 -8.02 14.21
CA ARG A 44 -21.20 -9.01 14.34
C ARG A 44 -19.86 -8.35 14.68
N VAL A 45 -19.82 -7.03 14.75
CA VAL A 45 -18.62 -6.22 15.00
C VAL A 45 -18.55 -5.91 16.48
N LEU A 46 -17.44 -6.31 17.12
CA LEU A 46 -17.25 -6.15 18.56
C LEU A 46 -17.32 -4.69 19.01
N THR A 47 -16.70 -3.78 18.25
CA THR A 47 -16.71 -2.33 18.55
C THR A 47 -18.10 -1.73 18.55
N GLU A 48 -18.92 -2.07 17.54
CA GLU A 48 -20.31 -1.65 17.48
C GLU A 48 -21.14 -2.30 18.60
N ALA A 49 -20.85 -3.56 18.92
CA ALA A 49 -21.52 -4.27 19.99
C ALA A 49 -21.27 -3.59 21.35
N LEU A 50 -20.03 -3.20 21.64
CA LEU A 50 -19.67 -2.48 22.86
C LEU A 50 -20.32 -1.10 22.94
N SER A 51 -20.32 -0.35 21.83
CA SER A 51 -21.02 0.95 21.78
C SER A 51 -22.53 0.81 22.01
N ARG A 52 -23.18 -0.18 21.38
CA ARG A 52 -24.61 -0.45 21.55
C ARG A 52 -24.93 -1.04 22.92
N LEU A 53 -24.00 -1.81 23.52
CA LEU A 53 -24.11 -2.28 24.89
C LEU A 53 -24.09 -1.11 25.87
N ALA A 54 -23.22 -0.11 25.65
CA ALA A 54 -23.16 1.10 26.46
C ALA A 54 -24.50 1.84 26.48
N GLY A 55 -25.05 2.10 25.30
CA GLY A 55 -26.37 2.73 25.19
C GLY A 55 -27.46 1.91 25.88
N PHE A 56 -27.44 0.59 25.73
CA PHE A 56 -28.42 -0.28 26.39
C PHE A 56 -28.30 -0.30 27.92
N LEU A 57 -27.09 -0.25 28.49
CA LEU A 57 -26.86 -0.19 29.92
C LEU A 57 -27.31 1.17 30.50
N ALA A 58 -27.05 2.26 29.80
CA ALA A 58 -27.52 3.60 30.18
C ALA A 58 -29.07 3.67 30.16
N GLU A 59 -29.76 3.07 29.14
CA GLU A 59 -31.21 2.92 29.11
C GLU A 59 -31.80 2.18 30.32
N GLN A 60 -31.01 1.30 30.95
CA GLN A 60 -31.39 0.52 32.12
C GLN A 60 -31.00 1.20 33.45
N GLY A 61 -30.58 2.48 33.46
CA GLY A 61 -30.22 3.24 34.65
C GLY A 61 -28.91 2.77 35.30
N ARG A 62 -28.03 2.08 34.54
CA ARG A 62 -26.71 1.65 34.97
C ARG A 62 -25.70 2.56 34.29
N ASP A 63 -25.29 3.62 34.95
CA ASP A 63 -24.31 4.59 34.47
C ASP A 63 -22.87 4.03 34.41
N GLU A 64 -22.66 2.86 34.97
CA GLU A 64 -21.37 2.18 34.92
C GLU A 64 -21.45 1.01 33.93
N LEU A 65 -20.96 1.25 32.72
CA LEU A 65 -20.17 0.20 32.10
C LEU A 65 -19.06 -0.14 33.08
N PRO A 66 -18.87 -1.39 33.52
CA PRO A 66 -17.55 -1.83 33.79
C PRO A 66 -16.88 -1.87 32.41
N VAL A 67 -16.37 -0.74 31.98
CA VAL A 67 -15.34 -0.69 30.95
C VAL A 67 -14.15 -1.31 31.65
N GLU A 68 -14.08 -2.66 31.68
CA GLU A 68 -12.80 -3.30 31.80
C GLU A 68 -11.96 -2.64 30.73
N SER A 69 -11.00 -1.88 31.16
CA SER A 69 -10.21 -0.99 30.36
C SER A 69 -9.71 -1.74 29.14
N VAL A 70 -10.14 -1.28 27.96
CA VAL A 70 -9.76 -1.90 26.68
C VAL A 70 -8.23 -1.95 26.65
N SER A 71 -7.67 -3.16 26.59
CA SER A 71 -6.22 -3.29 26.53
C SER A 71 -5.69 -2.72 25.22
N TRP A 72 -4.45 -2.26 25.22
CA TRP A 72 -3.85 -1.67 24.02
C TRP A 72 -3.81 -2.65 22.84
N TYR A 73 -3.46 -3.92 23.09
CA TYR A 73 -3.38 -4.93 22.03
C TYR A 73 -4.75 -5.21 21.42
N LEU A 74 -5.77 -5.31 22.27
CA LEU A 74 -7.15 -5.46 21.82
C LEU A 74 -7.59 -4.25 21.00
N ALA A 75 -7.30 -3.01 21.43
CA ALA A 75 -7.60 -1.80 20.69
C ALA A 75 -6.96 -1.78 19.30
N VAL A 76 -5.71 -2.26 19.19
CA VAL A 76 -5.02 -2.41 17.91
C VAL A 76 -5.74 -3.42 17.01
N ASP A 77 -6.13 -4.57 17.53
CA ASP A 77 -6.82 -5.61 16.77
C ASP A 77 -8.22 -5.16 16.33
N MET A 78 -8.96 -4.48 17.21
CA MET A 78 -10.24 -3.84 16.88
C MET A 78 -10.10 -2.82 15.74
N TYR A 79 -9.05 -2.02 15.77
CA TYR A 79 -8.78 -1.06 14.69
C TYR A 79 -8.54 -1.76 13.35
N VAL A 80 -7.74 -2.84 13.34
CA VAL A 80 -7.50 -3.63 12.12
C VAL A 80 -8.81 -4.19 11.58
N GLN A 81 -9.62 -4.84 12.40
CA GLN A 81 -10.93 -5.39 11.99
C GLN A 81 -11.85 -4.30 11.43
N ARG A 82 -11.92 -3.12 12.09
CA ARG A 82 -12.70 -1.97 11.56
C ARG A 82 -12.23 -1.54 10.18
N GLN A 83 -10.92 -1.59 9.89
CA GLN A 83 -10.40 -1.23 8.57
C GLN A 83 -10.69 -2.31 7.52
N GLU A 84 -10.59 -3.59 7.88
CA GLU A 84 -10.91 -4.73 6.99
C GLU A 84 -12.37 -4.70 6.49
N MET A 85 -13.28 -4.23 7.34
CA MET A 85 -14.70 -4.11 7.01
C MET A 85 -15.05 -2.93 6.10
N ARG A 86 -14.08 -2.06 5.76
CA ARG A 86 -14.32 -0.93 4.85
C ARG A 86 -14.43 -1.41 3.41
N PRO A 87 -15.59 -1.34 2.75
CA PRO A 87 -15.83 -1.97 1.44
C PRO A 87 -14.99 -1.38 0.31
N HIS A 88 -14.44 -0.18 0.49
CA HIS A 88 -13.63 0.50 -0.55
C HIS A 88 -12.13 0.45 -0.28
N LEU A 89 -11.68 -0.23 0.78
CA LEU A 89 -10.27 -0.30 1.09
C LEU A 89 -9.59 -1.38 0.25
N LYS A 90 -8.55 -1.01 -0.49
CA LYS A 90 -7.81 -1.96 -1.32
C LYS A 90 -7.04 -2.97 -0.45
N PRO A 91 -6.90 -4.25 -0.85
CA PRO A 91 -6.15 -5.25 -0.09
C PRO A 91 -4.75 -4.81 0.32
N ALA A 92 -4.00 -4.15 -0.57
CA ALA A 92 -2.66 -3.62 -0.26
C ALA A 92 -2.67 -2.54 0.84
N ALA A 93 -3.75 -1.76 0.96
CA ALA A 93 -3.89 -0.78 2.04
C ALA A 93 -4.18 -1.48 3.37
N VAL A 94 -4.98 -2.54 3.37
CA VAL A 94 -5.24 -3.39 4.55
C VAL A 94 -3.93 -4.00 5.04
N GLU A 95 -3.12 -4.57 4.15
CA GLU A 95 -1.81 -5.14 4.51
C GLU A 95 -0.86 -4.08 5.09
N SER A 96 -0.86 -2.86 4.54
CA SER A 96 -0.09 -1.75 5.10
C SER A 96 -0.58 -1.38 6.51
N ILE A 97 -1.89 -1.36 6.73
CA ILE A 97 -2.48 -1.09 8.05
C ILE A 97 -2.09 -2.19 9.04
N LYS A 98 -2.18 -3.46 8.67
CA LYS A 98 -1.72 -4.60 9.50
C LYS A 98 -0.26 -4.47 9.88
N PHE A 99 0.60 -4.14 8.91
CA PHE A 99 2.02 -3.91 9.15
C PHE A 99 2.25 -2.80 10.18
N PHE A 100 1.63 -1.62 10.02
CA PHE A 100 1.78 -0.52 10.97
C PHE A 100 1.11 -0.82 12.32
N SER A 101 0.01 -1.55 12.34
CA SER A 101 -0.67 -1.99 13.56
C SER A 101 0.18 -2.96 14.37
N SER A 102 0.86 -3.91 13.72
CA SER A 102 1.80 -4.81 14.41
C SER A 102 2.96 -4.04 15.07
N ARG A 103 3.40 -2.94 14.45
CA ARG A 103 4.39 -2.03 15.05
C ARG A 103 3.79 -1.19 16.17
N ALA A 104 2.54 -0.76 16.04
CA ALA A 104 1.85 0.00 17.10
C ALA A 104 1.73 -0.79 18.42
N LYS A 105 1.60 -2.11 18.38
CA LYS A 105 1.65 -2.96 19.59
C LYS A 105 2.94 -2.75 20.41
N LYS A 106 4.06 -2.39 19.76
CA LYS A 106 5.35 -2.12 20.41
C LYS A 106 5.41 -0.79 21.18
N LEU A 107 4.31 -0.01 21.17
CA LEU A 107 4.18 1.19 22.00
C LEU A 107 4.38 0.87 23.49
N VAL A 108 3.92 -0.29 23.91
CA VAL A 108 4.06 -0.79 25.26
C VAL A 108 4.85 -2.12 25.27
N ALA A 109 5.62 -2.36 26.33
CA ALA A 109 6.42 -3.56 26.46
C ALA A 109 5.57 -4.80 26.77
N ARG A 110 4.42 -4.59 27.42
CA ARG A 110 3.41 -5.60 27.77
C ARG A 110 2.03 -5.01 27.53
N ASP A 111 1.03 -5.85 27.34
CA ASP A 111 -0.35 -5.39 27.19
C ASP A 111 -0.84 -4.73 28.48
N ILE A 112 -1.32 -3.51 28.37
CA ILE A 112 -1.87 -2.69 29.46
C ILE A 112 -3.15 -2.02 28.99
N ALA A 113 -3.93 -1.52 29.93
CA ALA A 113 -5.10 -0.71 29.63
C ALA A 113 -4.73 0.50 28.76
N ALA A 114 -5.50 0.73 27.68
CA ALA A 114 -5.22 1.85 26.78
C ALA A 114 -5.33 3.22 27.47
N GLU A 115 -6.21 3.36 28.48
CA GLU A 115 -6.35 4.55 29.32
C GLU A 115 -5.13 4.83 30.20
N ALA A 116 -4.35 3.79 30.54
CA ALA A 116 -3.11 3.91 31.31
C ALA A 116 -1.93 4.41 30.47
N ILE A 117 -2.07 4.47 29.14
CA ILE A 117 -1.02 4.96 28.24
C ILE A 117 -1.00 6.50 28.28
N THR A 118 0.10 7.03 28.79
CA THR A 118 0.28 8.48 28.97
C THR A 118 0.94 9.14 27.75
N GLU A 119 0.80 10.47 27.66
CA GLU A 119 1.53 11.28 26.67
C GLU A 119 3.05 11.05 26.76
N GLN A 120 3.58 10.92 27.99
CA GLN A 120 5.01 10.68 28.21
C GLN A 120 5.46 9.33 27.64
N MET A 121 4.67 8.27 27.81
CA MET A 121 4.94 6.96 27.21
C MET A 121 4.93 7.03 25.69
N CYS A 122 3.95 7.73 25.11
CA CYS A 122 3.87 7.94 23.65
C CYS A 122 5.09 8.72 23.13
N ARG A 123 5.56 9.75 23.83
CA ARG A 123 6.77 10.52 23.47
C ARG A 123 8.03 9.66 23.53
N ALA A 124 8.20 8.86 24.59
CA ALA A 124 9.36 7.97 24.76
C ALA A 124 9.40 6.90 23.65
N TRP A 125 8.26 6.27 23.38
CA TRP A 125 8.12 5.32 22.28
C TRP A 125 8.43 5.98 20.93
N TRP A 126 7.83 7.14 20.65
CA TRP A 126 8.02 7.85 19.38
C TRP A 126 9.48 8.16 19.12
N LYS A 127 10.20 8.67 20.11
CA LYS A 127 11.64 8.92 20.01
C LYS A 127 12.42 7.67 19.63
N LYS A 128 12.10 6.52 20.23
CA LYS A 128 12.75 5.24 19.95
C LYS A 128 12.37 4.69 18.56
N ASP A 129 11.09 4.72 18.21
CA ASP A 129 10.59 4.21 16.92
C ASP A 129 11.11 5.04 15.74
N ALA A 130 11.15 6.37 15.91
CA ALA A 130 11.67 7.29 14.90
C ALA A 130 13.15 7.06 14.56
N LEU A 131 13.96 6.60 15.52
CA LEU A 131 15.38 6.29 15.31
C LEU A 131 15.60 4.87 14.73
N SER A 132 14.62 3.99 14.84
CA SER A 132 14.78 2.57 14.49
C SER A 132 14.44 2.24 13.03
N VAL A 133 13.73 3.13 12.33
CA VAL A 133 13.21 2.89 10.96
C VAL A 133 13.26 4.17 10.12
N SER A 134 12.91 4.05 8.82
CA SER A 134 12.79 5.22 7.96
C SER A 134 11.68 6.17 8.43
N ALA A 135 11.86 7.48 8.21
CA ALA A 135 10.88 8.51 8.55
C ALA A 135 9.47 8.21 7.98
N ARG A 136 9.40 7.62 6.78
CA ARG A 136 8.13 7.19 6.16
C ARG A 136 7.46 6.07 6.96
N THR A 137 8.23 5.07 7.39
CA THR A 137 7.71 3.95 8.19
C THR A 137 7.28 4.42 9.58
N ALA A 138 8.11 5.23 10.24
CA ALA A 138 7.77 5.82 11.54
C ALA A 138 6.47 6.65 11.44
N ASN A 139 6.36 7.55 10.46
CA ASN A 139 5.15 8.36 10.24
C ASN A 139 3.91 7.52 9.96
N GLY A 140 4.04 6.40 9.25
CA GLY A 140 2.94 5.45 9.02
C GLY A 140 2.48 4.80 10.33
N THR A 141 3.42 4.36 11.17
CA THR A 141 3.12 3.80 12.50
C THR A 141 2.46 4.85 13.41
N LEU A 142 2.98 6.08 13.44
CA LEU A 142 2.41 7.17 14.22
C LEU A 142 0.96 7.49 13.80
N ALA A 143 0.68 7.49 12.49
CA ALA A 143 -0.67 7.72 11.99
C ALA A 143 -1.65 6.65 12.50
N VAL A 144 -1.24 5.38 12.47
CA VAL A 144 -2.05 4.27 12.99
C VAL A 144 -2.26 4.42 14.50
N VAL A 145 -1.22 4.71 15.28
CA VAL A 145 -1.32 4.93 16.74
C VAL A 145 -2.31 6.06 17.05
N LYS A 146 -2.20 7.20 16.36
CA LYS A 146 -3.13 8.31 16.54
C LYS A 146 -4.57 7.92 16.22
N ASN A 147 -4.78 7.17 15.13
CA ASN A 147 -6.11 6.73 14.72
C ASN A 147 -6.72 5.73 15.71
N ILE A 148 -5.92 4.84 16.31
CA ILE A 148 -6.39 3.90 17.35
C ILE A 148 -6.85 4.69 18.57
N PHE A 149 -6.07 5.63 19.07
CA PHE A 149 -6.48 6.48 20.20
C PHE A 149 -7.69 7.35 19.86
N SER A 150 -7.80 7.89 18.65
CA SER A 150 -9.00 8.61 18.23
C SER A 150 -10.23 7.73 18.22
N MET A 151 -10.11 6.47 17.75
CA MET A 151 -11.20 5.48 17.81
C MET A 151 -11.65 5.20 19.25
N LEU A 152 -10.71 5.06 20.18
CA LEU A 152 -11.00 4.84 21.61
C LEU A 152 -11.63 6.08 22.26
N GLN A 153 -11.20 7.28 21.86
CA GLN A 153 -11.78 8.55 22.35
C GLN A 153 -13.22 8.72 21.82
N GLU A 154 -13.47 8.43 20.53
CA GLU A 154 -14.81 8.43 19.95
C GLU A 154 -15.76 7.42 20.65
N ALA A 155 -15.21 6.28 21.09
CA ALA A 155 -15.95 5.27 21.84
C ALA A 155 -16.12 5.61 23.34
N GLY A 156 -15.56 6.72 23.83
CA GLY A 156 -15.62 7.11 25.23
C GLY A 156 -14.68 6.30 26.17
N SER A 157 -13.86 5.40 25.62
CA SER A 157 -12.94 4.56 26.41
C SER A 157 -11.75 5.33 26.99
N ILE A 158 -11.42 6.48 26.41
CA ILE A 158 -10.38 7.40 26.90
C ILE A 158 -10.86 8.86 26.79
N LYS A 159 -10.41 9.72 27.70
CA LYS A 159 -10.80 11.14 27.70
C LYS A 159 -10.12 11.96 26.60
N SER A 160 -8.88 11.64 26.28
CA SER A 160 -8.09 12.38 25.30
C SER A 160 -7.08 11.47 24.62
N ASN A 161 -6.69 11.82 23.40
CA ASN A 161 -5.69 11.07 22.63
C ASN A 161 -4.27 11.44 23.11
N PRO A 162 -3.52 10.53 23.78
CA PRO A 162 -2.20 10.85 24.33
C PRO A 162 -1.13 11.03 23.23
N ALA A 163 -1.38 10.57 22.02
CA ALA A 163 -0.47 10.74 20.89
C ALA A 163 -0.77 11.98 20.03
N ALA A 164 -1.83 12.75 20.33
CA ALA A 164 -2.30 13.85 19.49
C ALA A 164 -1.21 14.86 19.13
N LYS A 165 -0.39 15.26 20.12
CA LYS A 165 0.65 16.28 19.97
C LYS A 165 1.96 15.80 19.35
N LEU A 166 2.09 14.49 19.07
CA LEU A 166 3.30 13.97 18.41
C LEU A 166 3.36 14.44 16.96
N GLU A 167 4.47 15.01 16.57
CA GLU A 167 4.68 15.51 15.22
C GLU A 167 5.29 14.44 14.31
N ARG A 168 4.96 14.52 13.03
CA ARG A 168 5.56 13.67 12.02
C ARG A 168 7.00 14.10 11.73
N MET A 169 7.85 13.13 11.43
CA MET A 169 9.18 13.41 10.93
C MET A 169 9.11 14.04 9.53
N THR A 170 9.97 15.01 9.28
CA THR A 170 10.16 15.56 7.93
C THR A 170 10.68 14.46 7.00
N LEU A 171 10.00 14.26 5.89
CA LEU A 171 10.46 13.34 4.87
C LEU A 171 11.51 14.05 4.01
N ARG A 172 12.75 13.56 4.05
CA ARG A 172 13.75 13.99 3.07
C ARG A 172 13.33 13.44 1.70
N SER A 173 13.40 14.24 0.66
CA SER A 173 13.28 13.76 -0.71
C SER A 173 14.37 12.70 -0.93
N SER A 174 13.98 11.51 -1.34
CA SER A 174 15.00 10.54 -1.78
C SER A 174 15.62 11.07 -3.05
N ASN A 175 16.96 11.14 -3.11
CA ASN A 175 17.64 11.39 -4.36
C ASN A 175 17.14 10.38 -5.40
N LEU A 176 16.78 10.88 -6.57
CA LEU A 176 16.43 10.05 -7.70
C LEU A 176 17.74 9.44 -8.23
N ASN A 177 17.84 8.12 -8.23
CA ASN A 177 18.95 7.43 -8.87
C ASN A 177 18.51 7.06 -10.30
N VAL A 178 18.44 8.07 -11.17
CA VAL A 178 18.21 7.86 -12.60
C VAL A 178 19.56 7.43 -13.19
N PRO A 179 19.68 6.23 -13.78
CA PRO A 179 20.93 5.80 -14.41
C PRO A 179 21.19 6.64 -15.68
N GLU A 180 22.47 6.89 -15.98
CA GLU A 180 22.86 7.40 -17.29
C GLU A 180 22.54 6.39 -18.39
N LYS A 181 22.36 6.87 -19.64
CA LYS A 181 21.96 6.02 -20.78
C LYS A 181 22.92 4.83 -20.98
N GLU A 182 24.19 5.06 -20.80
CA GLU A 182 25.22 4.01 -20.93
C GLU A 182 25.15 2.99 -19.77
N ASP A 183 25.01 3.45 -18.54
CA ASP A 183 24.86 2.56 -17.39
C ASP A 183 23.57 1.75 -17.48
N PHE A 184 22.48 2.34 -17.98
CA PHE A 184 21.23 1.59 -18.25
C PHE A 184 21.46 0.46 -19.26
N ARG A 185 22.18 0.71 -20.37
CA ARG A 185 22.53 -0.33 -21.35
C ARG A 185 23.34 -1.45 -20.70
N ARG A 186 24.37 -1.12 -19.94
CA ARG A 186 25.19 -2.09 -19.18
C ARG A 186 24.33 -2.92 -18.24
N ILE A 187 23.38 -2.32 -17.53
CA ILE A 187 22.46 -3.03 -16.64
C ILE A 187 21.63 -4.06 -17.42
N VAL A 188 21.02 -3.68 -18.55
CA VAL A 188 20.20 -4.58 -19.37
C VAL A 188 21.04 -5.74 -19.90
N GLU A 189 22.24 -5.47 -20.42
CA GLU A 189 23.15 -6.51 -20.90
C GLU A 189 23.60 -7.45 -19.77
N GLU A 190 23.90 -6.91 -18.58
CA GLU A 190 24.30 -7.70 -17.44
C GLU A 190 23.19 -8.64 -16.96
N VAL A 191 21.92 -8.18 -17.02
CA VAL A 191 20.76 -9.05 -16.75
C VAL A 191 20.66 -10.16 -17.77
N LYS A 192 20.84 -9.87 -19.07
CA LYS A 192 20.81 -10.89 -20.15
C LYS A 192 21.91 -11.95 -19.99
N LYS A 193 23.10 -11.56 -19.56
CA LYS A 193 24.26 -12.45 -19.36
C LYS A 193 24.19 -13.29 -18.07
N ALA A 194 23.21 -13.00 -17.18
CA ALA A 194 23.15 -13.66 -15.88
C ALA A 194 23.00 -15.19 -16.02
N PRO A 195 23.90 -15.99 -15.40
CA PRO A 195 23.85 -17.43 -15.54
C PRO A 195 22.64 -18.03 -14.82
N ILE A 196 22.10 -19.11 -15.39
CA ILE A 196 21.06 -19.91 -14.73
C ILE A 196 21.72 -20.69 -13.60
N LEU A 197 21.68 -20.14 -12.38
CA LEU A 197 22.37 -20.69 -11.20
C LEU A 197 21.67 -21.91 -10.59
N ARG A 198 20.43 -22.22 -10.98
CA ARG A 198 19.65 -23.32 -10.40
C ARG A 198 18.88 -24.09 -11.46
N LYS A 199 18.95 -25.43 -11.41
CA LYS A 199 18.31 -26.37 -12.37
C LYS A 199 16.78 -26.16 -12.56
N TRP A 200 16.09 -25.56 -11.59
CA TRP A 200 14.66 -25.29 -11.64
C TRP A 200 14.30 -23.88 -12.20
N GLN A 201 15.30 -23.05 -12.52
CA GLN A 201 15.04 -21.78 -13.20
C GLN A 201 14.69 -22.06 -14.66
N LYS A 202 13.53 -21.57 -15.09
CA LYS A 202 13.09 -21.71 -16.49
C LYS A 202 14.07 -20.99 -17.40
N LYS A 203 14.50 -21.67 -18.50
CA LYS A 203 15.29 -21.06 -19.57
C LYS A 203 14.52 -19.85 -20.11
N GLY A 204 15.16 -18.70 -20.25
CA GLY A 204 14.51 -17.46 -20.71
C GLY A 204 14.09 -16.48 -19.62
N LEU A 205 14.10 -16.87 -18.33
CA LEU A 205 13.66 -15.99 -17.23
C LEU A 205 14.47 -14.68 -17.13
N TYR A 206 15.78 -14.74 -17.40
CA TYR A 206 16.66 -13.56 -17.35
C TYR A 206 16.51 -12.70 -18.62
N SER A 207 16.28 -13.30 -19.78
CA SER A 207 15.94 -12.57 -21.00
C SER A 207 14.66 -11.78 -20.78
N GLU A 208 13.60 -12.43 -20.31
CA GLU A 208 12.32 -11.78 -20.02
C GLU A 208 12.45 -10.68 -18.95
N ALA A 209 13.31 -10.86 -17.93
CA ALA A 209 13.57 -9.84 -16.93
C ALA A 209 14.29 -8.62 -17.51
N ALA A 210 15.25 -8.83 -18.44
CA ALA A 210 15.93 -7.76 -19.13
C ALA A 210 14.97 -6.99 -20.07
N ASP A 211 14.13 -7.72 -20.78
CA ASP A 211 13.12 -7.12 -21.67
C ASP A 211 12.07 -6.33 -20.86
N MET A 212 11.65 -6.84 -19.69
CA MET A 212 10.74 -6.09 -18.80
C MET A 212 11.39 -4.84 -18.23
N ILE A 213 12.69 -4.85 -17.89
CA ILE A 213 13.44 -3.67 -17.48
C ILE A 213 13.49 -2.63 -18.61
N ALA A 214 13.84 -3.06 -19.81
CA ALA A 214 13.91 -2.20 -20.99
C ALA A 214 12.52 -1.64 -21.34
N PHE A 215 11.48 -2.48 -21.30
CA PHE A 215 10.11 -2.08 -21.55
C PHE A 215 9.64 -0.99 -20.56
N LEU A 216 9.91 -1.17 -19.26
CA LEU A 216 9.58 -0.18 -18.22
C LEU A 216 10.33 1.15 -18.45
N ALA A 217 11.60 1.07 -18.83
CA ALA A 217 12.45 2.25 -19.07
C ALA A 217 12.07 3.01 -20.35
N TYR A 218 11.61 2.33 -21.39
CA TYR A 218 11.24 2.97 -22.66
C TYR A 218 9.76 3.32 -22.80
N SER A 219 8.91 2.79 -21.91
CA SER A 219 7.48 3.11 -21.87
C SER A 219 7.11 4.08 -20.74
N GLY A 220 7.90 4.16 -19.68
CA GLY A 220 7.57 4.90 -18.47
C GLY A 220 6.35 4.37 -17.71
N LEU A 221 5.85 3.18 -18.03
CA LEU A 221 4.71 2.58 -17.36
C LEU A 221 5.02 2.18 -15.91
N ARG A 222 3.99 2.14 -15.07
CA ARG A 222 4.11 1.55 -13.72
C ARG A 222 4.16 0.04 -13.83
N ILE A 223 4.90 -0.62 -12.94
CA ILE A 223 5.00 -2.09 -12.92
C ILE A 223 3.61 -2.76 -12.89
N GLU A 224 2.67 -2.20 -12.14
CA GLU A 224 1.30 -2.73 -12.08
C GLU A 224 0.51 -2.56 -13.40
N GLU A 225 0.84 -1.54 -14.19
CA GLU A 225 0.28 -1.37 -15.53
C GLU A 225 0.86 -2.43 -16.47
N VAL A 226 2.18 -2.63 -16.45
CA VAL A 226 2.87 -3.64 -17.28
C VAL A 226 2.40 -5.07 -16.97
N ARG A 227 2.17 -5.40 -15.70
CA ARG A 227 1.64 -6.72 -15.29
C ARG A 227 0.26 -7.05 -15.88
N ARG A 228 -0.50 -6.04 -16.21
CA ARG A 228 -1.87 -6.19 -16.75
C ARG A 228 -1.96 -6.09 -18.25
N LEU A 229 -0.85 -5.76 -18.91
CA LEU A 229 -0.82 -5.70 -20.36
C LEU A 229 -0.97 -7.08 -20.97
N VAL A 230 -1.89 -7.18 -21.92
CA VAL A 230 -2.05 -8.32 -22.80
C VAL A 230 -1.60 -7.94 -24.22
N TRP A 231 -1.33 -8.94 -25.06
CA TRP A 231 -0.88 -8.68 -26.44
C TRP A 231 -1.89 -7.87 -27.25
N GLY A 232 -3.18 -8.02 -26.96
CA GLY A 232 -4.24 -7.21 -27.58
C GLY A 232 -4.18 -5.72 -27.27
N ASP A 233 -3.48 -5.32 -26.20
CA ASP A 233 -3.26 -3.91 -25.87
C ASP A 233 -2.13 -3.25 -26.69
N ILE A 234 -1.29 -4.07 -27.37
CA ILE A 234 -0.12 -3.60 -28.13
C ILE A 234 -0.45 -3.54 -29.62
N GLY A 235 -0.77 -2.33 -30.11
CA GLY A 235 -0.95 -2.04 -31.53
C GLY A 235 0.38 -1.88 -32.29
N LYS A 236 0.29 -1.40 -33.54
CA LYS A 236 1.48 -1.13 -34.37
C LYS A 236 2.27 0.09 -33.90
N GLU A 237 1.59 1.17 -33.53
CA GLU A 237 2.18 2.46 -33.20
C GLU A 237 1.94 2.90 -31.77
N SER A 238 1.06 2.20 -31.04
CA SER A 238 0.67 2.60 -29.70
C SER A 238 0.26 1.45 -28.82
N ILE A 239 0.35 1.66 -27.52
CA ILE A 239 -0.11 0.77 -26.46
C ILE A 239 -1.34 1.39 -25.80
N SER A 240 -2.42 0.60 -25.68
CA SER A 240 -3.62 0.96 -24.92
C SER A 240 -3.46 0.59 -23.45
N VAL A 241 -3.01 1.53 -22.62
CA VAL A 241 -2.66 1.28 -21.22
C VAL A 241 -3.91 1.32 -20.33
N PRO A 242 -4.28 0.21 -19.64
CA PRO A 242 -5.42 0.20 -18.73
C PRO A 242 -5.16 1.05 -17.48
N ASP A 243 -6.16 1.81 -17.03
CA ASP A 243 -6.07 2.53 -15.74
C ASP A 243 -6.25 1.53 -14.58
N ILE A 244 -5.32 1.57 -13.61
CA ILE A 244 -5.36 0.70 -12.43
C ILE A 244 -6.54 1.03 -11.49
N LYS A 245 -6.97 2.30 -11.50
CA LYS A 245 -8.02 2.79 -10.58
C LYS A 245 -9.42 2.71 -11.17
N HIS A 246 -9.53 2.82 -12.51
CA HIS A 246 -10.80 2.82 -13.23
C HIS A 246 -10.69 1.87 -14.42
N ALA A 247 -11.33 0.72 -14.33
CA ALA A 247 -11.26 -0.34 -15.34
C ALA A 247 -11.69 0.08 -16.75
N THR A 248 -12.54 1.12 -16.85
CA THR A 248 -13.06 1.67 -18.11
C THR A 248 -12.19 2.75 -18.73
N SER A 249 -11.21 3.29 -17.99
CA SER A 249 -10.33 4.35 -18.48
C SER A 249 -9.04 3.76 -19.03
N ARG A 250 -8.69 4.16 -20.25
CA ARG A 250 -7.44 3.78 -20.92
C ARG A 250 -6.74 5.03 -21.41
N ARG A 251 -5.40 5.02 -21.44
CA ARG A 251 -4.59 6.04 -22.10
C ARG A 251 -3.75 5.44 -23.21
N THR A 252 -3.50 6.22 -24.23
CA THR A 252 -2.63 5.82 -25.33
C THR A 252 -1.20 6.25 -25.05
N LEU A 253 -0.26 5.31 -25.19
CA LEU A 253 1.18 5.55 -25.18
C LEU A 253 1.73 5.20 -26.57
N TYR A 254 2.41 6.15 -27.21
CA TYR A 254 3.04 5.91 -28.51
C TYR A 254 4.32 5.07 -28.35
N ILE A 255 4.56 4.18 -29.31
CA ILE A 255 5.72 3.29 -29.31
C ILE A 255 6.88 4.03 -29.98
N ASN A 256 7.94 4.30 -29.21
CA ASN A 256 9.21 4.80 -29.74
C ASN A 256 10.08 3.66 -30.27
N ALA A 257 11.15 3.98 -31.03
CA ALA A 257 12.00 3.00 -31.68
C ALA A 257 12.58 1.96 -30.69
N SER A 258 13.12 2.38 -29.57
CA SER A 258 13.68 1.46 -28.56
C SER A 258 12.61 0.55 -27.94
N LEU A 259 11.40 1.05 -27.73
CA LEU A 259 10.30 0.22 -27.23
C LEU A 259 9.82 -0.79 -28.30
N ALA A 260 9.82 -0.37 -29.57
CA ALA A 260 9.49 -1.26 -30.68
C ALA A 260 10.46 -2.45 -30.77
N GLU A 261 11.76 -2.22 -30.62
CA GLU A 261 12.78 -3.29 -30.60
C GLU A 261 12.53 -4.32 -29.47
N VAL A 262 12.17 -3.83 -28.26
CA VAL A 262 11.83 -4.71 -27.14
C VAL A 262 10.57 -5.52 -27.43
N ILE A 263 9.53 -4.91 -27.98
CA ILE A 263 8.27 -5.59 -28.34
C ILE A 263 8.54 -6.67 -29.40
N GLU A 264 9.34 -6.38 -30.40
CA GLU A 264 9.72 -7.35 -31.44
C GLU A 264 10.58 -8.50 -30.88
N SER A 265 11.47 -8.22 -29.93
CA SER A 265 12.22 -9.25 -29.19
C SER A 265 11.28 -10.21 -28.46
N LEU A 266 10.33 -9.64 -27.70
CA LEU A 266 9.33 -10.42 -26.96
C LEU A 266 8.44 -11.26 -27.89
N ARG A 267 8.02 -10.73 -29.04
CA ARG A 267 7.21 -11.48 -30.03
C ARG A 267 7.98 -12.65 -30.62
N ARG A 268 9.28 -12.51 -30.88
CA ARG A 268 10.13 -13.58 -31.43
C ARG A 268 10.38 -14.70 -30.41
N GLU A 269 10.54 -14.37 -29.14
CA GLU A 269 10.81 -15.36 -28.10
C GLU A 269 9.56 -16.16 -27.70
N ARG A 270 8.38 -15.59 -27.88
CA ARG A 270 7.09 -16.21 -27.51
C ARG A 270 6.35 -16.68 -28.76
N ARG A 271 6.33 -17.99 -28.98
CA ARG A 271 5.49 -18.60 -30.02
C ARG A 271 4.02 -18.62 -29.54
N GLY A 272 3.09 -18.09 -30.35
CA GLY A 272 1.64 -18.18 -30.13
C GLY A 272 1.12 -17.14 -29.11
N ASN A 273 1.25 -15.86 -29.43
CA ASN A 273 0.70 -14.77 -28.63
C ASN A 273 -0.78 -14.57 -28.97
N SER A 274 -1.68 -15.13 -28.18
CA SER A 274 -3.10 -14.75 -28.24
C SER A 274 -3.28 -13.30 -27.76
N PRO A 275 -4.26 -12.55 -28.28
CA PRO A 275 -4.56 -11.20 -27.80
C PRO A 275 -4.77 -11.11 -26.28
N ASP A 276 -5.29 -12.17 -25.66
CA ASP A 276 -5.56 -12.22 -24.21
C ASP A 276 -4.37 -12.71 -23.38
N ASP A 277 -3.28 -13.17 -24.02
CA ASP A 277 -2.10 -13.60 -23.29
C ASP A 277 -1.35 -12.42 -22.66
N PRO A 278 -0.83 -12.56 -21.43
CA PRO A 278 -0.04 -11.50 -20.80
C PRO A 278 1.26 -11.27 -21.57
N VAL A 279 1.68 -10.02 -21.70
CA VAL A 279 2.93 -9.65 -22.37
C VAL A 279 4.15 -10.20 -21.63
N PHE A 280 4.08 -10.26 -20.30
CA PHE A 280 5.13 -10.80 -19.42
C PHE A 280 4.58 -11.92 -18.54
N ALA A 281 5.35 -13.01 -18.41
CA ALA A 281 5.04 -14.10 -17.48
C ALA A 281 5.61 -13.88 -16.08
N ILE A 282 6.63 -13.01 -15.96
CA ILE A 282 7.21 -12.66 -14.66
C ILE A 282 6.45 -11.51 -14.01
N GLU A 283 6.31 -11.58 -12.69
CA GLU A 283 5.66 -10.50 -11.94
C GLU A 283 6.57 -9.27 -11.74
N SER A 284 7.88 -9.45 -11.62
CA SER A 284 8.79 -8.34 -11.32
C SER A 284 10.25 -8.67 -11.63
N PRO A 285 10.96 -7.79 -12.33
CA PRO A 285 12.38 -7.94 -12.60
C PRO A 285 13.26 -7.39 -11.46
N ARG A 286 12.69 -7.04 -10.28
CA ARG A 286 13.38 -6.32 -9.18
C ARG A 286 14.68 -7.00 -8.77
N LYS A 287 14.66 -8.32 -8.55
CA LYS A 287 15.85 -9.07 -8.12
C LYS A 287 16.95 -9.06 -9.19
N ALA A 288 16.58 -9.22 -10.46
CA ALA A 288 17.53 -9.18 -11.57
C ALA A 288 18.18 -7.79 -11.70
N LEU A 289 17.35 -6.72 -11.63
CA LEU A 289 17.83 -5.33 -11.65
C LEU A 289 18.78 -5.03 -10.49
N THR A 290 18.41 -5.38 -9.25
CA THR A 290 19.24 -5.17 -8.07
C THR A 290 20.58 -5.90 -8.20
N ASN A 291 20.56 -7.17 -8.60
CA ASN A 291 21.77 -7.97 -8.74
C ASN A 291 22.70 -7.45 -9.85
N ALA A 292 22.15 -6.96 -10.96
CA ALA A 292 22.93 -6.33 -12.02
C ALA A 292 23.64 -5.07 -11.54
N CYS A 293 22.94 -4.18 -10.83
CA CYS A 293 23.55 -3.00 -10.23
C CYS A 293 24.70 -3.37 -9.29
N ILE A 294 24.51 -4.39 -8.43
CA ILE A 294 25.57 -4.87 -7.51
C ILE A 294 26.78 -5.37 -8.28
N ARG A 295 26.60 -6.23 -9.31
CA ARG A 295 27.70 -6.77 -10.11
C ARG A 295 28.49 -5.72 -10.89
N LEU A 296 27.79 -4.67 -11.32
CA LEU A 296 28.40 -3.55 -12.05
C LEU A 296 28.99 -2.47 -11.14
N GLY A 297 28.82 -2.57 -9.82
CA GLY A 297 29.23 -1.53 -8.87
C GLY A 297 28.47 -0.21 -9.03
N LEU A 298 27.26 -0.26 -9.62
CA LEU A 298 26.41 0.90 -9.85
C LEU A 298 25.49 1.18 -8.65
N PRO A 299 25.07 2.44 -8.44
CA PRO A 299 24.05 2.77 -7.47
C PRO A 299 22.77 1.95 -7.68
N HIS A 300 22.08 1.62 -6.59
CA HIS A 300 20.86 0.83 -6.66
C HIS A 300 19.74 1.55 -7.42
N VAL A 301 19.36 1.00 -8.57
CA VAL A 301 18.22 1.46 -9.40
C VAL A 301 16.97 0.70 -9.00
N ARG A 302 15.93 1.43 -8.62
CA ARG A 302 14.60 0.85 -8.32
C ARG A 302 13.77 0.77 -9.59
N ILE A 303 12.77 -0.09 -9.63
CA ILE A 303 11.83 -0.17 -10.76
C ILE A 303 11.18 1.19 -11.06
N HIS A 304 10.88 1.98 -10.01
CA HIS A 304 10.28 3.30 -10.22
C HIS A 304 11.27 4.32 -10.82
N ASP A 305 12.58 4.12 -10.62
CA ASP A 305 13.61 4.98 -11.21
C ASP A 305 13.71 4.79 -12.73
N LEU A 306 13.29 3.61 -13.27
CA LEU A 306 13.16 3.39 -14.73
C LEU A 306 12.10 4.31 -15.35
N ARG A 307 11.02 4.59 -14.62
CA ARG A 307 10.01 5.55 -15.07
C ARG A 307 10.53 7.00 -15.01
N HIS A 308 11.39 7.31 -14.05
CA HIS A 308 12.11 8.58 -14.02
C HIS A 308 13.09 8.69 -15.19
N PHE A 309 13.79 7.59 -15.52
CA PHE A 309 14.65 7.51 -16.70
C PHE A 309 13.88 7.85 -17.99
N PHE A 310 12.69 7.28 -18.20
CA PHE A 310 11.82 7.62 -19.33
C PHE A 310 11.51 9.13 -19.37
N ALA A 311 11.04 9.68 -18.23
CA ALA A 311 10.66 11.08 -18.16
C ALA A 311 11.84 12.02 -18.45
N THR A 312 12.99 11.75 -17.83
CA THR A 312 14.24 12.52 -18.07
C THR A 312 14.64 12.45 -19.54
N SER A 313 14.68 11.25 -20.14
CA SER A 313 15.04 11.06 -21.55
C SER A 313 14.09 11.78 -22.51
N CYS A 314 12.79 11.82 -22.22
CA CYS A 314 11.83 12.57 -23.03
C CYS A 314 12.05 14.07 -22.94
N ILE A 315 12.30 14.61 -21.73
CA ILE A 315 12.52 16.04 -21.52
C ILE A 315 13.84 16.49 -22.16
N GLU A 316 14.92 15.70 -22.01
CA GLU A 316 16.20 15.92 -22.70
C GLU A 316 16.07 15.90 -24.21
N ALA A 317 15.13 15.12 -24.75
CA ALA A 317 14.79 15.10 -26.18
C ALA A 317 13.88 16.28 -26.61
N GLY A 318 13.58 17.23 -25.72
CA GLY A 318 12.80 18.44 -26.02
C GLY A 318 11.29 18.26 -25.92
N ILE A 319 10.79 17.11 -25.42
CA ILE A 319 9.35 16.92 -25.23
C ILE A 319 8.87 17.72 -24.01
N ASP A 320 7.77 18.44 -24.18
CA ASP A 320 7.21 19.28 -23.11
C ASP A 320 6.71 18.46 -21.92
N ILE A 321 6.81 19.05 -20.72
CA ILE A 321 6.45 18.37 -19.46
C ILE A 321 4.96 17.96 -19.41
N PRO A 322 3.98 18.75 -19.88
CA PRO A 322 2.59 18.33 -19.96
C PRO A 322 2.37 17.07 -20.80
N THR A 323 3.03 16.95 -21.95
CA THR A 323 2.98 15.76 -22.81
C THR A 323 3.57 14.55 -22.09
N VAL A 324 4.75 14.66 -21.48
CA VAL A 324 5.36 13.60 -20.67
C VAL A 324 4.45 13.20 -19.52
N ALA A 325 3.87 14.15 -18.81
CA ALA A 325 2.94 13.89 -17.70
C ALA A 325 1.69 13.12 -18.16
N LYS A 326 1.15 13.45 -19.35
CA LYS A 326 0.03 12.72 -19.98
C LYS A 326 0.40 11.26 -20.27
N TRP A 327 1.57 11.00 -20.87
CA TRP A 327 2.05 9.65 -21.14
C TRP A 327 2.27 8.85 -19.85
N LEU A 328 2.80 9.51 -18.84
CA LEU A 328 2.96 8.91 -17.51
C LEU A 328 1.60 8.68 -16.79
N GLY A 329 0.50 9.28 -17.22
CA GLY A 329 -0.80 9.19 -16.56
C GLY A 329 -0.83 9.92 -15.21
N HIS A 330 -0.23 11.12 -15.15
CA HIS A 330 -0.40 12.04 -14.03
C HIS A 330 -1.73 12.79 -14.21
N ARG A 331 -2.53 12.84 -13.12
CA ARG A 331 -3.86 13.47 -13.13
C ARG A 331 -3.84 14.93 -12.70
N ASP A 332 -2.71 15.41 -12.25
CA ASP A 332 -2.49 16.75 -11.69
C ASP A 332 -2.08 17.79 -12.76
N GLY A 333 -2.33 17.49 -14.04
CA GLY A 333 -1.96 18.37 -15.15
C GLY A 333 -0.44 18.54 -15.34
N GLY A 334 0.37 17.69 -14.69
CA GLY A 334 1.84 17.75 -14.78
C GLY A 334 2.50 18.52 -13.63
N ALA A 335 1.75 18.99 -12.63
CA ALA A 335 2.33 19.70 -11.49
C ALA A 335 3.41 18.88 -10.76
N LEU A 336 3.18 17.57 -10.56
CA LEU A 336 4.16 16.68 -9.98
C LEU A 336 5.39 16.51 -10.89
N ALA A 337 5.17 16.36 -12.20
CA ALA A 337 6.26 16.25 -13.17
C ALA A 337 7.10 17.52 -13.21
N MET A 338 6.47 18.69 -13.21
CA MET A 338 7.17 19.97 -13.13
C MET A 338 8.02 20.11 -11.88
N LYS A 339 7.50 19.71 -10.72
CA LYS A 339 8.24 19.75 -9.45
C LYS A 339 9.47 18.82 -9.46
N VAL A 340 9.37 17.67 -10.13
CA VAL A 340 10.44 16.66 -10.16
C VAL A 340 11.46 16.93 -11.25
N TYR A 341 11.04 17.41 -12.43
CA TYR A 341 11.87 17.51 -13.63
C TYR A 341 12.04 18.95 -14.15
N GLY A 342 11.42 19.95 -13.52
CA GLY A 342 11.46 21.33 -14.01
C GLY A 342 12.86 21.89 -14.14
N HIS A 343 13.78 21.49 -13.26
CA HIS A 343 15.18 21.92 -13.30
C HIS A 343 15.92 21.46 -14.58
N LEU A 344 15.57 20.30 -15.15
CA LEU A 344 16.19 19.82 -16.41
C LEU A 344 15.89 20.73 -17.58
N ARG A 345 14.77 21.46 -17.54
CA ARG A 345 14.39 22.43 -18.59
C ARG A 345 15.24 23.69 -18.52
N ASP A 346 15.66 24.09 -17.34
CA ASP A 346 16.53 25.26 -17.16
C ASP A 346 17.93 25.01 -17.73
N GLU A 347 18.50 23.82 -17.52
CA GLU A 347 19.76 23.40 -18.12
C GLU A 347 19.67 23.34 -19.65
N HIS A 348 18.58 22.81 -20.19
CA HIS A 348 18.34 22.78 -21.64
C HIS A 348 18.14 24.18 -22.21
N SER A 349 17.44 25.08 -21.51
CA SER A 349 17.26 26.47 -21.91
C SER A 349 18.59 27.22 -21.98
N LEU A 350 19.49 26.96 -21.03
CA LEU A 350 20.84 27.55 -21.05
C LEU A 350 21.66 27.07 -22.26
N SER A 351 21.51 25.82 -22.67
CA SER A 351 22.18 25.30 -23.87
C SER A 351 21.66 25.91 -25.18
N LEU A 352 20.41 26.37 -25.21
CA LEU A 352 19.79 27.02 -26.36
C LEU A 352 20.14 28.50 -26.46
N ILE A 353 20.56 29.18 -25.39
CA ILE A 353 20.97 30.58 -25.38
C ILE A 353 22.38 30.77 -25.98
N HIS A 354 23.15 29.73 -26.13
CA HIS A 354 24.49 29.73 -26.71
C HIS A 354 24.51 29.41 -28.22
N ILE A 355 23.37 29.48 -28.90
CA ILE A 355 23.28 29.39 -30.38
C ILE A 355 23.43 30.80 -30.98
#